data_124c88505a459735beba037cd0bd8aee
#
_entry.id   124c88505a459735beba037cd0bd8aee
#
_cell.length_a   1.000
_cell.length_b   1.000
_cell.length_c   1.000
_cell.angle_alpha   90.00
_cell.angle_beta   90.00
_cell.angle_gamma   90.00
#
_symmetry.space_group_name_H-M   'P 1'
#
loop_
_entity.id
_entity.type
_entity.pdbx_description
1 polymer ?
#
loop_
_entity_poly.entity_id
_entity_poly.type
_entity_poly.pdbx_seq_one_letter_code
_entity_poly.pdbx_strand_id
1 'polypeptide(L)'
;MTLNRRSFIAAAGAAGALLAAPSILGAAGKITLRMGHPHPETDSWQDTALWMGETLAEKSGGEIGLQVFPNGLLGNDPTMINSVRAGALDIMVTGNPFFTSLAPELNVLDLPYLFHDRDHVARVLDGEIGDRLRTDFEGTGLYALALWETGWRHVTNSRRPVETPDDIKGLKIRTTPNPAHIEAFRLLGAVPTPMAFTELFTALEMGAVDGQENPTTLILNSRFYEAQKYLSLTQHAFTAAPLVTNAAKLDAMDDDMRALLIETAQEGARRQRALNVEREVTSLAKLREEGMEVVETPDRKAFRAIVAEPVQASFGEEFGSELIEQINAAA
;
A
#
# COMPACT_ATOMS: atom_id res chain seq x y z
N MET A 1 43.17 21.70 44.32
CA MET A 1 42.19 22.17 43.33
C MET A 1 41.05 21.16 43.25
N THR A 2 39.97 21.47 43.90
CA THR A 2 38.78 20.57 43.98
C THR A 2 37.86 20.90 42.83
N LEU A 3 37.71 19.99 41.87
CA LEU A 3 36.76 20.08 40.78
C LEU A 3 35.32 19.92 41.30
N ASN A 4 34.53 20.96 41.10
CA ASN A 4 33.19 21.10 41.61
C ASN A 4 32.20 20.36 40.68
N ARG A 5 31.36 19.50 41.24
CA ARG A 5 30.33 18.67 40.54
C ARG A 5 29.34 19.43 39.65
N ARG A 6 29.30 20.74 39.76
CA ARG A 6 28.42 21.61 38.92
C ARG A 6 28.95 21.91 37.52
N SER A 7 30.25 21.71 37.28
CA SER A 7 30.89 21.97 35.97
C SER A 7 30.79 20.76 35.00
N PHE A 8 30.38 19.58 35.47
CA PHE A 8 30.30 18.37 34.66
C PHE A 8 28.92 18.19 33.96
N ILE A 9 27.92 18.94 34.41
CA ILE A 9 26.54 18.85 33.85
C ILE A 9 26.36 19.80 32.65
N ALA A 10 27.22 20.79 32.46
CA ALA A 10 27.13 21.74 31.39
C ALA A 10 27.79 21.30 30.04
N ALA A 11 28.61 20.22 30.05
CA ALA A 11 29.30 19.73 28.85
C ALA A 11 28.67 18.50 28.21
N ALA A 12 27.63 17.88 28.82
CA ALA A 12 26.93 16.73 28.28
C ALA A 12 25.64 17.07 27.50
N GLY A 13 25.29 18.34 27.36
CA GLY A 13 24.06 18.83 26.74
C GLY A 13 24.11 19.20 25.26
N ALA A 14 25.26 19.03 24.58
CA ALA A 14 25.42 19.52 23.21
C ALA A 14 25.67 18.43 22.15
N ALA A 15 25.56 17.16 22.49
CA ALA A 15 25.89 16.06 21.54
C ALA A 15 24.75 15.06 21.33
N GLY A 16 23.50 15.47 21.41
CA GLY A 16 22.39 14.50 21.33
C GLY A 16 21.07 15.05 20.81
N ALA A 17 21.07 15.77 19.69
CA ALA A 17 19.82 16.12 18.99
C ALA A 17 20.06 16.34 17.49
N LEU A 18 20.67 15.36 16.81
CA LEU A 18 20.38 15.13 15.40
C LEU A 18 19.26 14.07 15.34
N LEU A 19 18.10 14.41 15.91
CA LEU A 19 16.86 13.77 15.54
C LEU A 19 16.66 14.07 14.05
N ALA A 20 16.51 13.04 13.24
CA ALA A 20 16.16 13.13 11.85
C ALA A 20 14.95 14.09 11.71
N ALA A 21 15.23 15.34 11.39
CA ALA A 21 14.17 16.25 11.00
C ALA A 21 13.57 15.66 9.72
N PRO A 22 12.24 15.59 9.59
CA PRO A 22 11.63 15.24 8.32
C PRO A 22 12.26 16.12 7.25
N SER A 23 12.67 15.51 6.14
CA SER A 23 13.25 16.26 5.03
C SER A 23 12.22 17.29 4.54
N ILE A 24 12.35 18.53 4.98
CA ILE A 24 11.59 19.67 4.46
C ILE A 24 12.22 20.00 3.12
N LEU A 25 11.84 19.23 2.08
CA LEU A 25 12.06 19.60 0.70
C LEU A 25 10.82 20.36 0.24
N GLY A 26 10.96 21.67 0.15
CA GLY A 26 9.94 22.51 -0.42
C GLY A 26 10.07 23.94 0.12
N ALA A 27 10.08 24.91 -0.75
CA ALA A 27 9.84 26.29 -0.40
C ALA A 27 8.58 26.38 0.47
N ALA A 28 8.59 27.23 1.49
CA ALA A 28 7.42 27.47 2.32
C ALA A 28 6.29 28.02 1.43
N GLY A 29 5.44 27.15 0.93
CA GLY A 29 4.23 27.52 0.19
C GLY A 29 3.20 28.17 1.10
N LYS A 30 2.25 28.88 0.53
CA LYS A 30 1.11 29.45 1.28
C LYS A 30 0.27 28.34 1.92
N ILE A 31 0.22 27.17 1.29
CA ILE A 31 -0.47 25.97 1.75
C ILE A 31 0.57 24.85 1.90
N THR A 32 0.70 24.27 3.08
CA THR A 32 1.52 23.08 3.30
C THR A 32 0.61 21.90 3.58
N LEU A 33 0.53 20.97 2.61
CA LEU A 33 -0.21 19.72 2.74
C LEU A 33 0.65 18.71 3.49
N ARG A 34 0.01 17.91 4.34
CA ARG A 34 0.63 16.80 5.07
C ARG A 34 0.14 15.49 4.48
N MET A 35 1.07 14.63 4.05
CA MET A 35 0.78 13.31 3.47
C MET A 35 1.38 12.21 4.34
N GLY A 36 0.57 11.20 4.69
CA GLY A 36 1.02 10.02 5.42
C GLY A 36 0.93 8.74 4.61
N HIS A 37 1.84 7.77 4.87
CA HIS A 37 1.72 6.41 4.38
C HIS A 37 2.40 5.40 5.33
N PRO A 38 1.94 4.12 5.35
CA PRO A 38 2.47 3.11 6.28
C PRO A 38 3.78 2.45 5.80
N HIS A 39 4.17 2.59 4.53
CA HIS A 39 5.32 1.92 3.94
C HIS A 39 6.65 2.57 4.34
N PRO A 40 7.79 1.82 4.26
CA PRO A 40 9.13 2.34 4.51
C PRO A 40 9.53 3.48 3.56
N GLU A 41 10.53 4.27 3.99
CA GLU A 41 11.11 5.36 3.18
C GLU A 41 11.75 4.88 1.86
N THR A 42 12.11 3.60 1.78
CA THR A 42 12.68 2.98 0.57
C THR A 42 11.63 2.52 -0.44
N ASP A 43 10.35 2.70 -0.12
CA ASP A 43 9.24 2.30 -0.98
C ASP A 43 8.99 3.31 -2.10
N SER A 44 8.43 2.85 -3.23
CA SER A 44 8.06 3.69 -4.38
C SER A 44 7.04 4.77 -4.03
N TRP A 45 6.21 4.55 -3.00
CA TRP A 45 5.27 5.55 -2.51
C TRP A 45 5.99 6.78 -1.97
N GLN A 46 7.06 6.59 -1.21
CA GLN A 46 7.86 7.70 -0.68
C GLN A 46 8.49 8.52 -1.81
N ASP A 47 9.16 7.86 -2.77
CA ASP A 47 9.82 8.56 -3.87
C ASP A 47 8.81 9.33 -4.73
N THR A 48 7.63 8.73 -4.96
CA THR A 48 6.58 9.38 -5.73
C THR A 48 5.96 10.55 -4.96
N ALA A 49 5.76 10.41 -3.65
CA ALA A 49 5.24 11.49 -2.80
C ALA A 49 6.21 12.68 -2.74
N LEU A 50 7.53 12.42 -2.64
CA LEU A 50 8.54 13.47 -2.70
C LEU A 50 8.54 14.17 -4.06
N TRP A 51 8.51 13.42 -5.17
CA TRP A 51 8.37 13.97 -6.50
C TRP A 51 7.09 14.82 -6.67
N MET A 52 5.95 14.36 -6.12
CA MET A 52 4.71 15.16 -6.09
C MET A 52 4.92 16.49 -5.39
N GLY A 53 5.61 16.48 -4.24
CA GLY A 53 5.91 17.70 -3.48
C GLY A 53 6.76 18.70 -4.27
N GLU A 54 7.80 18.22 -4.95
CA GLU A 54 8.65 19.03 -5.83
C GLU A 54 7.85 19.60 -7.01
N THR A 55 7.05 18.77 -7.67
CA THR A 55 6.21 19.15 -8.81
C THR A 55 5.14 20.19 -8.42
N LEU A 56 4.46 19.96 -7.29
CA LEU A 56 3.47 20.91 -6.78
C LEU A 56 4.11 22.26 -6.45
N ALA A 57 5.25 22.28 -5.78
CA ALA A 57 5.97 23.50 -5.45
C ALA A 57 6.43 24.25 -6.72
N GLU A 58 6.98 23.55 -7.69
CA GLU A 58 7.44 24.14 -8.96
C GLU A 58 6.27 24.73 -9.76
N LYS A 59 5.23 23.92 -10.04
CA LYS A 59 4.10 24.32 -10.90
C LYS A 59 3.20 25.38 -10.23
N SER A 60 3.12 25.41 -8.90
CA SER A 60 2.37 26.44 -8.17
C SER A 60 3.17 27.72 -7.88
N GLY A 61 4.42 27.82 -8.33
CA GLY A 61 5.30 28.94 -7.98
C GLY A 61 5.61 29.05 -6.49
N GLY A 62 5.60 27.91 -5.78
CA GLY A 62 5.84 27.81 -4.34
C GLY A 62 4.59 28.04 -3.47
N GLU A 63 3.40 28.07 -4.04
CA GLU A 63 2.17 28.24 -3.26
C GLU A 63 1.69 26.96 -2.58
N ILE A 64 2.03 25.78 -3.12
CA ILE A 64 1.71 24.48 -2.52
C ILE A 64 3.01 23.77 -2.15
N GLY A 65 3.16 23.43 -0.86
CA GLY A 65 4.19 22.53 -0.34
C GLY A 65 3.58 21.20 0.11
N LEU A 66 4.36 20.12 0.06
CA LEU A 66 3.97 18.80 0.55
C LEU A 66 4.99 18.27 1.56
N GLN A 67 4.53 17.93 2.75
CA GLN A 67 5.34 17.27 3.78
C GLN A 67 4.93 15.81 3.90
N VAL A 68 5.87 14.87 3.70
CA VAL A 68 5.61 13.43 3.67
C VAL A 68 6.06 12.76 4.97
N PHE A 69 5.20 11.88 5.50
CA PHE A 69 5.39 11.12 6.73
C PHE A 69 5.26 9.61 6.44
N PRO A 70 6.38 8.91 6.20
CA PRO A 70 6.43 7.47 5.95
C PRO A 70 6.31 6.64 7.23
N ASN A 71 6.46 5.30 7.09
CA ASN A 71 6.59 4.34 8.21
C ASN A 71 5.41 4.36 9.21
N GLY A 72 4.23 4.84 8.81
CA GLY A 72 3.11 4.97 9.74
C GLY A 72 3.35 5.96 10.87
N LEU A 73 4.22 6.96 10.69
CA LEU A 73 4.53 7.99 11.71
C LEU A 73 3.29 8.75 12.19
N LEU A 74 2.24 8.84 11.36
CA LEU A 74 0.98 9.49 11.71
C LEU A 74 -0.13 8.51 12.13
N GLY A 75 0.22 7.24 12.37
CA GLY A 75 -0.67 6.18 12.77
C GLY A 75 -0.71 5.02 11.78
N ASN A 76 -1.45 3.95 12.11
CA ASN A 76 -1.71 2.84 11.22
C ASN A 76 -2.73 3.21 10.12
N ASP A 77 -2.96 2.29 9.18
CA ASP A 77 -3.86 2.51 8.03
C ASP A 77 -5.24 3.06 8.44
N PRO A 78 -6.03 2.44 9.34
CA PRO A 78 -7.32 2.97 9.76
C PRO A 78 -7.23 4.33 10.46
N THR A 79 -6.18 4.56 11.25
CA THR A 79 -5.98 5.81 11.97
C THR A 79 -5.74 6.96 10.99
N MET A 80 -4.90 6.76 9.97
CA MET A 80 -4.63 7.78 8.95
C MET A 80 -5.85 8.03 8.07
N ILE A 81 -6.62 6.98 7.67
CA ILE A 81 -7.88 7.14 6.94
C ILE A 81 -8.83 8.05 7.73
N ASN A 82 -9.05 7.77 9.01
CA ASN A 82 -9.93 8.57 9.86
C ASN A 82 -9.40 10.00 10.06
N SER A 83 -8.07 10.17 10.12
CA SER A 83 -7.45 11.50 10.24
C SER A 83 -7.66 12.35 8.99
N VAL A 84 -7.61 11.75 7.77
CA VAL A 84 -7.95 12.45 6.52
C VAL A 84 -9.43 12.79 6.49
N ARG A 85 -10.31 11.86 6.83
CA ARG A 85 -11.76 12.12 6.89
C ARG A 85 -12.11 13.27 7.85
N ALA A 86 -11.44 13.34 8.99
CA ALA A 86 -11.62 14.42 9.97
C ALA A 86 -10.91 15.72 9.59
N GLY A 87 -10.14 15.75 8.50
CA GLY A 87 -9.35 16.93 8.09
C GLY A 87 -8.10 17.20 8.95
N ALA A 88 -7.71 16.29 9.84
CA ALA A 88 -6.50 16.42 10.65
C ALA A 88 -5.22 16.04 9.88
N LEU A 89 -5.35 15.24 8.83
CA LEU A 89 -4.34 14.92 7.83
C LEU A 89 -4.91 15.35 6.46
N ASP A 90 -4.04 15.80 5.54
CA ASP A 90 -4.53 16.31 4.26
C ASP A 90 -4.61 15.22 3.19
N ILE A 91 -3.59 14.40 3.09
CA ILE A 91 -3.46 13.35 2.07
C ILE A 91 -2.95 12.08 2.73
N MET A 92 -3.38 10.91 2.24
CA MET A 92 -2.75 9.64 2.55
C MET A 92 -2.84 8.67 1.38
N VAL A 93 -1.94 7.69 1.35
CA VAL A 93 -2.03 6.51 0.50
C VAL A 93 -1.91 5.25 1.35
N THR A 94 -2.77 4.29 1.09
CA THR A 94 -2.65 2.92 1.60
C THR A 94 -3.32 1.94 0.66
N GLY A 95 -3.07 0.65 0.86
CA GLY A 95 -3.64 -0.40 0.03
C GLY A 95 -5.18 -0.37 0.01
N ASN A 96 -5.74 -0.62 -1.17
CA ASN A 96 -7.17 -0.70 -1.41
C ASN A 96 -7.96 -1.48 -0.34
N PRO A 97 -7.45 -2.61 0.18
CA PRO A 97 -8.13 -3.41 1.19
C PRO A 97 -8.59 -2.67 2.45
N PHE A 98 -7.97 -1.55 2.78
CA PHE A 98 -8.32 -0.77 3.97
C PHE A 98 -9.48 0.22 3.73
N PHE A 99 -9.91 0.38 2.48
CA PHE A 99 -11.01 1.27 2.12
C PHE A 99 -12.33 0.55 1.86
N THR A 100 -12.34 -0.80 1.74
CA THR A 100 -13.50 -1.58 1.31
C THR A 100 -14.74 -1.47 2.21
N SER A 101 -14.59 -1.01 3.44
CA SER A 101 -15.74 -0.65 4.31
C SER A 101 -16.31 0.75 4.04
N LEU A 102 -15.59 1.62 3.34
CA LEU A 102 -16.01 2.97 3.00
C LEU A 102 -16.43 3.09 1.54
N ALA A 103 -15.71 2.40 0.65
CA ALA A 103 -15.88 2.34 -0.78
C ALA A 103 -15.91 0.86 -1.19
N PRO A 104 -17.04 0.17 -1.04
CA PRO A 104 -17.09 -1.30 -1.10
C PRO A 104 -16.92 -1.86 -2.52
N GLU A 105 -17.27 -1.14 -3.58
CA GLU A 105 -17.02 -1.60 -4.96
C GLU A 105 -15.52 -1.74 -5.26
N LEU A 106 -14.66 -1.01 -4.54
CA LEU A 106 -13.20 -1.17 -4.65
C LEU A 106 -12.71 -2.59 -4.35
N ASN A 107 -13.50 -3.41 -3.63
CA ASN A 107 -13.17 -4.80 -3.37
C ASN A 107 -12.96 -5.61 -4.66
N VAL A 108 -13.54 -5.19 -5.79
CA VAL A 108 -13.34 -5.82 -7.11
C VAL A 108 -11.86 -5.88 -7.49
N LEU A 109 -11.06 -4.85 -7.16
CA LEU A 109 -9.66 -4.77 -7.54
C LEU A 109 -8.76 -5.80 -6.83
N ASP A 110 -9.22 -6.36 -5.71
CA ASP A 110 -8.50 -7.35 -4.92
C ASP A 110 -8.98 -8.79 -5.16
N LEU A 111 -9.91 -9.00 -6.11
CA LEU A 111 -10.41 -10.33 -6.45
C LEU A 111 -9.27 -11.22 -6.96
N PRO A 112 -9.16 -12.46 -6.46
CA PRO A 112 -8.04 -13.32 -6.81
C PRO A 112 -8.03 -13.65 -8.29
N TYR A 113 -6.82 -13.54 -8.90
CA TYR A 113 -6.57 -13.86 -10.31
C TYR A 113 -7.42 -13.09 -11.32
N LEU A 114 -7.93 -11.90 -10.97
CA LEU A 114 -8.74 -11.06 -11.87
C LEU A 114 -7.87 -10.42 -12.95
N PHE A 115 -6.73 -9.85 -12.58
CA PHE A 115 -5.81 -9.20 -13.52
C PHE A 115 -4.88 -10.20 -14.18
N HIS A 116 -4.60 -9.99 -15.47
CA HIS A 116 -3.77 -10.87 -16.29
C HIS A 116 -2.32 -10.39 -16.35
N ASP A 117 -2.11 -9.11 -16.60
CA ASP A 117 -0.80 -8.47 -16.76
C ASP A 117 -0.83 -6.98 -16.40
N ARG A 118 0.30 -6.31 -16.56
CA ARG A 118 0.48 -4.88 -16.26
C ARG A 118 -0.31 -3.97 -17.18
N ASP A 119 -0.45 -4.34 -18.44
CA ASP A 119 -1.22 -3.54 -19.41
C ASP A 119 -2.72 -3.60 -19.09
N HIS A 120 -3.21 -4.77 -18.68
CA HIS A 120 -4.58 -4.92 -18.20
C HIS A 120 -4.83 -4.05 -16.96
N VAL A 121 -3.92 -4.07 -15.98
CA VAL A 121 -4.00 -3.19 -14.80
C VAL A 121 -4.06 -1.73 -15.20
N ALA A 122 -3.19 -1.28 -16.12
CA ALA A 122 -3.15 0.11 -16.55
C ALA A 122 -4.46 0.52 -17.25
N ARG A 123 -5.00 -0.33 -18.15
CA ARG A 123 -6.29 -0.04 -18.81
C ARG A 123 -7.44 0.12 -17.82
N VAL A 124 -7.46 -0.70 -16.77
CA VAL A 124 -8.51 -0.63 -15.74
C VAL A 124 -8.32 0.58 -14.83
N LEU A 125 -7.14 0.78 -14.27
CA LEU A 125 -6.93 1.83 -13.25
C LEU A 125 -6.86 3.25 -13.84
N ASP A 126 -6.38 3.40 -15.08
CA ASP A 126 -6.27 4.70 -15.76
C ASP A 126 -7.44 5.00 -16.71
N GLY A 127 -8.38 4.06 -16.85
CA GLY A 127 -9.54 4.18 -17.71
C GLY A 127 -10.85 4.47 -16.97
N GLU A 128 -11.96 4.35 -17.68
CA GLU A 128 -13.33 4.64 -17.18
C GLU A 128 -13.69 3.81 -15.93
N ILE A 129 -13.18 2.58 -15.82
CA ILE A 129 -13.40 1.73 -14.64
C ILE A 129 -12.74 2.34 -13.42
N GLY A 130 -11.49 2.78 -13.56
CA GLY A 130 -10.77 3.47 -12.47
C GLY A 130 -11.44 4.79 -12.09
N ASP A 131 -11.96 5.53 -13.08
CA ASP A 131 -12.73 6.76 -12.82
C ASP A 131 -14.00 6.46 -12.02
N ARG A 132 -14.78 5.45 -12.42
CA ARG A 132 -15.96 4.97 -11.67
C ARG A 132 -15.60 4.59 -10.24
N LEU A 133 -14.56 3.78 -10.05
CA LEU A 133 -14.15 3.32 -8.72
C LEU A 133 -13.69 4.47 -7.81
N ARG A 134 -13.15 5.56 -8.37
CA ARG A 134 -12.84 6.74 -7.57
C ARG A 134 -14.09 7.45 -7.07
N THR A 135 -15.22 7.37 -7.79
CA THR A 135 -16.48 7.96 -7.31
C THR A 135 -17.12 7.19 -6.17
N ASP A 136 -16.71 5.93 -5.90
CA ASP A 136 -17.20 5.14 -4.76
C ASP A 136 -16.83 5.78 -3.39
N PHE A 137 -15.90 6.74 -3.40
CA PHE A 137 -15.58 7.55 -2.21
C PHE A 137 -16.57 8.70 -1.95
N GLU A 138 -17.52 8.98 -2.83
CA GLU A 138 -18.50 10.06 -2.63
C GLU A 138 -19.32 9.84 -1.35
N GLY A 139 -19.52 10.91 -0.58
CA GLY A 139 -20.24 10.85 0.69
C GLY A 139 -19.45 10.27 1.87
N THR A 140 -18.25 9.72 1.66
CA THR A 140 -17.39 9.17 2.75
C THR A 140 -16.61 10.24 3.52
N GLY A 141 -16.54 11.47 2.98
CA GLY A 141 -15.66 12.55 3.45
C GLY A 141 -14.25 12.51 2.83
N LEU A 142 -13.98 11.52 1.97
CA LEU A 142 -12.75 11.38 1.20
C LEU A 142 -13.00 11.68 -0.29
N TYR A 143 -11.93 12.09 -0.96
CA TYR A 143 -11.85 12.16 -2.41
C TYR A 143 -10.63 11.37 -2.88
N ALA A 144 -10.80 10.45 -3.81
CA ALA A 144 -9.70 9.68 -4.39
C ALA A 144 -9.04 10.48 -5.52
N LEU A 145 -7.86 11.03 -5.26
CA LEU A 145 -7.07 11.79 -6.22
C LEU A 145 -6.55 10.90 -7.36
N ALA A 146 -6.09 9.69 -7.02
CA ALA A 146 -5.53 8.73 -7.96
C ALA A 146 -5.57 7.30 -7.39
N LEU A 147 -5.36 6.31 -8.25
CA LEU A 147 -5.13 4.92 -7.89
C LEU A 147 -3.66 4.57 -8.17
N TRP A 148 -2.85 4.54 -7.12
CA TRP A 148 -1.50 3.99 -7.13
C TRP A 148 -1.57 2.47 -7.01
N GLU A 149 -0.46 1.79 -6.73
CA GLU A 149 -0.45 0.35 -6.49
C GLU A 149 0.44 -0.05 -5.32
N THR A 150 0.09 -1.15 -4.67
CA THR A 150 1.03 -1.95 -3.90
C THR A 150 1.72 -2.95 -4.84
N GLY A 151 0.96 -3.59 -5.72
CA GLY A 151 1.44 -4.48 -6.77
C GLY A 151 0.95 -5.93 -6.66
N TRP A 152 1.62 -6.85 -7.39
CA TRP A 152 1.31 -8.28 -7.40
C TRP A 152 1.70 -8.94 -6.08
N ARG A 153 0.77 -9.70 -5.49
CA ARG A 153 0.92 -10.29 -4.17
C ARG A 153 1.40 -11.74 -4.23
N HIS A 154 2.32 -12.07 -3.34
CA HIS A 154 2.98 -13.35 -3.20
C HIS A 154 2.98 -13.79 -1.75
N VAL A 155 2.96 -15.10 -1.49
CA VAL A 155 2.93 -15.65 -0.13
C VAL A 155 4.35 -15.82 0.40
N THR A 156 4.58 -15.35 1.65
CA THR A 156 5.74 -15.76 2.44
C THR A 156 5.32 -16.49 3.70
N ASN A 157 6.17 -17.38 4.22
CA ASN A 157 5.99 -18.00 5.52
C ASN A 157 7.31 -18.53 6.09
N SER A 158 7.31 -18.85 7.40
CA SER A 158 8.48 -19.38 8.12
C SER A 158 8.50 -20.91 8.22
N ARG A 159 7.49 -21.63 7.71
CA ARG A 159 7.27 -23.05 7.97
C ARG A 159 7.73 -23.97 6.87
N ARG A 160 7.35 -23.71 5.60
CA ARG A 160 7.58 -24.59 4.45
C ARG A 160 7.41 -23.87 3.12
N PRO A 161 8.03 -24.37 2.03
CA PRO A 161 7.68 -23.92 0.69
C PRO A 161 6.19 -24.12 0.40
N VAL A 162 5.58 -23.23 -0.36
CA VAL A 162 4.19 -23.33 -0.83
C VAL A 162 4.23 -23.51 -2.35
N GLU A 163 4.16 -24.76 -2.81
CA GLU A 163 4.17 -25.13 -4.23
C GLU A 163 2.74 -25.34 -4.74
N THR A 164 1.87 -25.88 -3.89
CA THR A 164 0.49 -26.23 -4.17
C THR A 164 -0.47 -25.66 -3.11
N PRO A 165 -1.80 -25.64 -3.36
CA PRO A 165 -2.77 -25.24 -2.33
C PRO A 165 -2.73 -26.07 -1.05
N ASP A 166 -2.30 -27.34 -1.12
CA ASP A 166 -2.22 -28.20 0.05
C ASP A 166 -1.15 -27.72 1.04
N ASP A 167 -0.11 -27.07 0.56
CA ASP A 167 0.99 -26.57 1.38
C ASP A 167 0.60 -25.37 2.26
N ILE A 168 -0.48 -24.66 1.89
CA ILE A 168 -0.95 -23.49 2.66
C ILE A 168 -1.92 -23.88 3.80
N LYS A 169 -2.44 -25.11 3.77
CA LYS A 169 -3.40 -25.57 4.76
C LYS A 169 -2.86 -25.48 6.18
N GLY A 170 -3.68 -24.89 7.07
CA GLY A 170 -3.38 -24.73 8.48
C GLY A 170 -2.34 -23.64 8.80
N LEU A 171 -1.72 -22.98 7.81
CA LEU A 171 -0.87 -21.84 8.08
C LEU A 171 -1.70 -20.65 8.57
N LYS A 172 -1.24 -20.00 9.62
CA LYS A 172 -1.76 -18.70 10.05
C LYS A 172 -1.17 -17.64 9.15
N ILE A 173 -1.96 -17.16 8.20
CA ILE A 173 -1.52 -16.15 7.25
C ILE A 173 -2.12 -14.81 7.64
N ARG A 174 -1.25 -13.82 7.90
CA ARG A 174 -1.74 -12.45 7.99
C ARG A 174 -2.29 -12.01 6.66
N THR A 175 -3.51 -11.52 6.68
CA THR A 175 -4.16 -10.87 5.53
C THR A 175 -4.40 -9.39 5.82
N THR A 176 -4.70 -8.63 4.78
CA THR A 176 -5.39 -7.36 4.93
C THR A 176 -6.83 -7.59 5.44
N PRO A 177 -7.57 -6.57 5.91
CA PRO A 177 -8.95 -6.72 6.33
C PRO A 177 -9.96 -6.86 5.16
N ASN A 178 -9.47 -7.06 3.94
CA ASN A 178 -10.30 -7.20 2.75
C ASN A 178 -11.07 -8.54 2.76
N PRO A 179 -12.40 -8.53 2.55
CA PRO A 179 -13.22 -9.75 2.52
C PRO A 179 -12.75 -10.76 1.46
N ALA A 180 -12.35 -10.31 0.27
CA ALA A 180 -11.87 -11.20 -0.80
C ALA A 180 -10.57 -11.93 -0.42
N HIS A 181 -9.62 -11.23 0.22
CA HIS A 181 -8.38 -11.85 0.70
C HIS A 181 -8.65 -12.86 1.82
N ILE A 182 -9.50 -12.49 2.78
CA ILE A 182 -9.87 -13.39 3.90
C ILE A 182 -10.53 -14.65 3.36
N GLU A 183 -11.50 -14.50 2.46
CA GLU A 183 -12.23 -15.63 1.88
C GLU A 183 -11.32 -16.52 1.02
N ALA A 184 -10.45 -15.94 0.19
CA ALA A 184 -9.51 -16.70 -0.62
C ALA A 184 -8.60 -17.59 0.24
N PHE A 185 -8.00 -17.05 1.30
CA PHE A 185 -7.15 -17.84 2.20
C PHE A 185 -7.93 -18.86 3.04
N ARG A 186 -9.18 -18.56 3.39
CA ARG A 186 -10.08 -19.51 4.05
C ARG A 186 -10.39 -20.70 3.13
N LEU A 187 -10.70 -20.45 1.86
CA LEU A 187 -10.96 -21.51 0.87
C LEU A 187 -9.73 -22.40 0.62
N LEU A 188 -8.52 -21.83 0.69
CA LEU A 188 -7.26 -22.58 0.63
C LEU A 188 -6.96 -23.38 1.91
N GLY A 189 -7.80 -23.26 2.97
CA GLY A 189 -7.62 -23.95 4.22
C GLY A 189 -6.58 -23.33 5.15
N ALA A 190 -6.13 -22.11 4.89
CA ALA A 190 -5.32 -21.32 5.82
C ALA A 190 -6.18 -20.76 6.96
N VAL A 191 -5.53 -20.17 7.95
CA VAL A 191 -6.16 -19.40 9.04
C VAL A 191 -5.83 -17.91 8.80
N PRO A 192 -6.67 -17.17 8.04
CA PRO A 192 -6.45 -15.76 7.80
C PRO A 192 -6.58 -14.96 9.09
N THR A 193 -5.62 -14.05 9.32
CA THR A 193 -5.53 -13.21 10.53
C THR A 193 -5.39 -11.75 10.10
N PRO A 194 -6.50 -11.01 9.94
CA PRO A 194 -6.47 -9.62 9.50
C PRO A 194 -5.80 -8.71 10.53
N MET A 195 -4.90 -7.84 10.05
CA MET A 195 -4.26 -6.79 10.88
C MET A 195 -3.70 -5.66 10.03
N ALA A 196 -3.49 -4.49 10.66
CA ALA A 196 -2.87 -3.34 10.02
C ALA A 196 -1.43 -3.65 9.57
N PHE A 197 -0.95 -2.94 8.54
CA PHE A 197 0.39 -3.19 7.99
C PHE A 197 1.50 -2.92 9.01
N THR A 198 1.37 -1.87 9.81
CA THR A 198 2.35 -1.48 10.82
C THR A 198 2.55 -2.49 11.96
N GLU A 199 1.63 -3.45 12.13
CA GLU A 199 1.70 -4.50 13.16
C GLU A 199 2.40 -5.77 12.63
N LEU A 200 2.55 -5.87 11.29
CA LEU A 200 2.88 -7.12 10.62
C LEU A 200 4.27 -7.64 10.98
N PHE A 201 5.32 -6.80 10.91
CA PHE A 201 6.69 -7.26 11.18
C PHE A 201 6.80 -7.90 12.57
N THR A 202 6.28 -7.23 13.59
CA THR A 202 6.30 -7.76 14.97
C THR A 202 5.49 -9.06 15.09
N ALA A 203 4.35 -9.17 14.42
CA ALA A 203 3.55 -10.40 14.43
C ALA A 203 4.28 -11.59 13.78
N LEU A 204 5.03 -11.35 12.69
CA LEU A 204 5.88 -12.35 12.04
C LEU A 204 7.07 -12.75 12.93
N GLU A 205 7.79 -11.77 13.49
CA GLU A 205 8.95 -11.98 14.36
C GLU A 205 8.57 -12.78 15.62
N MET A 206 7.45 -12.46 16.24
CA MET A 206 6.94 -13.16 17.42
C MET A 206 6.28 -14.51 17.11
N GLY A 207 6.10 -14.87 15.83
CA GLY A 207 5.41 -16.09 15.41
C GLY A 207 3.91 -16.09 15.76
N ALA A 208 3.29 -14.92 15.94
CA ALA A 208 1.84 -14.81 16.11
C ALA A 208 1.10 -15.27 14.85
N VAL A 209 1.71 -15.04 13.68
CA VAL A 209 1.34 -15.59 12.38
C VAL A 209 2.51 -16.34 11.76
N ASP A 210 2.23 -17.36 10.93
CA ASP A 210 3.25 -18.15 10.26
C ASP A 210 3.75 -17.47 9.00
N GLY A 211 2.92 -16.62 8.39
CA GLY A 211 3.23 -15.97 7.13
C GLY A 211 2.33 -14.79 6.82
N GLN A 212 2.57 -14.22 5.65
CA GLN A 212 1.86 -13.07 5.11
C GLN A 212 1.85 -13.13 3.57
N GLU A 213 1.23 -12.14 2.93
CA GLU A 213 1.22 -12.00 1.48
C GLU A 213 1.35 -10.51 1.11
N ASN A 214 2.31 -10.21 0.24
CA ASN A 214 2.64 -8.87 -0.25
C ASN A 214 3.49 -8.96 -1.53
N PRO A 215 3.69 -7.85 -2.25
CA PRO A 215 4.64 -7.76 -3.35
C PRO A 215 6.09 -7.94 -2.90
N THR A 216 6.93 -8.47 -3.79
CA THR A 216 8.36 -8.70 -3.51
C THR A 216 9.11 -7.44 -3.11
N THR A 217 8.76 -6.30 -3.71
CA THR A 217 9.31 -4.98 -3.37
C THR A 217 9.03 -4.61 -1.91
N LEU A 218 7.79 -4.79 -1.47
CA LEU A 218 7.40 -4.47 -0.10
C LEU A 218 7.95 -5.47 0.91
N ILE A 219 8.02 -6.77 0.55
CA ILE A 219 8.67 -7.81 1.37
C ILE A 219 10.14 -7.43 1.65
N LEU A 220 10.85 -6.97 0.60
CA LEU A 220 12.25 -6.54 0.72
C LEU A 220 12.36 -5.27 1.58
N ASN A 221 11.62 -4.22 1.22
CA ASN A 221 11.71 -2.90 1.87
C ASN A 221 11.32 -2.95 3.34
N SER A 222 10.38 -3.84 3.70
CA SER A 222 9.93 -4.05 5.09
C SER A 222 10.76 -5.09 5.84
N ARG A 223 11.81 -5.63 5.21
CA ARG A 223 12.73 -6.62 5.80
C ARG A 223 12.03 -7.89 6.32
N PHE A 224 10.91 -8.28 5.70
CA PHE A 224 10.17 -9.47 6.14
C PHE A 224 10.99 -10.75 6.01
N TYR A 225 12.03 -10.77 5.16
CA TYR A 225 12.99 -11.86 5.04
C TYR A 225 13.71 -12.20 6.37
N GLU A 226 13.79 -11.28 7.33
CA GLU A 226 14.37 -11.55 8.65
C GLU A 226 13.51 -12.50 9.49
N ALA A 227 12.18 -12.51 9.25
CA ALA A 227 11.22 -13.35 9.96
C ALA A 227 10.58 -14.44 9.06
N GLN A 228 10.85 -14.42 7.76
CA GLN A 228 10.21 -15.28 6.76
C GLN A 228 11.25 -16.00 5.91
N LYS A 229 11.23 -17.34 5.94
CA LYS A 229 12.19 -18.15 5.22
C LYS A 229 11.80 -18.42 3.77
N TYR A 230 10.51 -18.64 3.51
CA TYR A 230 10.00 -19.09 2.22
C TYR A 230 9.20 -18.01 1.53
N LEU A 231 9.44 -17.82 0.23
CA LEU A 231 8.68 -16.95 -0.67
C LEU A 231 8.15 -17.78 -1.83
N SER A 232 6.85 -17.79 -2.05
CA SER A 232 6.21 -18.48 -3.18
C SER A 232 5.52 -17.46 -4.08
N LEU A 233 5.93 -17.43 -5.37
CA LEU A 233 5.46 -16.44 -6.34
C LEU A 233 4.05 -16.77 -6.84
N THR A 234 3.08 -16.82 -5.92
CA THR A 234 1.68 -17.20 -6.19
C THR A 234 0.95 -16.23 -7.11
N GLN A 235 1.30 -14.94 -7.09
CA GLN A 235 0.66 -13.89 -7.90
C GLN A 235 -0.88 -13.97 -7.83
N HIS A 236 -1.40 -14.22 -6.64
CA HIS A 236 -2.80 -14.57 -6.41
C HIS A 236 -3.75 -13.37 -6.45
N ALA A 237 -3.25 -12.16 -6.23
CA ALA A 237 -4.00 -10.92 -6.31
C ALA A 237 -3.10 -9.77 -6.75
N PHE A 238 -3.70 -8.72 -7.27
CA PHE A 238 -3.10 -7.41 -7.47
C PHE A 238 -3.78 -6.42 -6.53
N THR A 239 -3.02 -5.55 -5.89
CA THR A 239 -3.59 -4.55 -4.99
C THR A 239 -3.30 -3.15 -5.49
N ALA A 240 -4.36 -2.40 -5.79
CA ALA A 240 -4.31 -0.97 -6.00
C ALA A 240 -4.14 -0.22 -4.66
N ALA A 241 -3.79 1.05 -4.73
CA ALA A 241 -3.59 1.89 -3.55
C ALA A 241 -4.21 3.27 -3.78
N PRO A 242 -5.42 3.52 -3.31
CA PRO A 242 -6.03 4.83 -3.39
C PRO A 242 -5.20 5.89 -2.66
N LEU A 243 -4.84 6.95 -3.39
CA LEU A 243 -4.33 8.19 -2.85
C LEU A 243 -5.52 9.10 -2.57
N VAL A 244 -5.81 9.36 -1.31
CA VAL A 244 -7.02 10.09 -0.91
C VAL A 244 -6.70 11.39 -0.19
N THR A 245 -7.59 12.36 -0.33
CA THR A 245 -7.60 13.63 0.40
C THR A 245 -8.94 13.86 1.10
N ASN A 246 -9.01 14.84 2.00
CA ASN A 246 -10.26 15.29 2.57
C ASN A 246 -11.09 16.02 1.52
N ALA A 247 -12.31 15.55 1.25
CA ALA A 247 -13.17 16.10 0.20
C ALA A 247 -13.48 17.59 0.41
N ALA A 248 -13.86 17.99 1.64
CA ALA A 248 -14.20 19.38 1.95
C ALA A 248 -13.00 20.33 1.83
N LYS A 249 -11.79 19.87 2.17
CA LYS A 249 -10.58 20.67 1.99
C LYS A 249 -10.24 20.83 0.49
N LEU A 250 -10.43 19.78 -0.29
CA LEU A 250 -10.23 19.84 -1.74
C LEU A 250 -11.22 20.82 -2.39
N ASP A 251 -12.48 20.76 -2.00
CA ASP A 251 -13.53 21.65 -2.51
C ASP A 251 -13.30 23.12 -2.13
N ALA A 252 -12.63 23.37 -1.00
CA ALA A 252 -12.28 24.71 -0.54
C ALA A 252 -11.03 25.30 -1.21
N MET A 253 -10.29 24.52 -2.03
CA MET A 253 -9.15 25.03 -2.80
C MET A 253 -9.61 25.85 -4.00
N ASP A 254 -8.77 26.82 -4.41
CA ASP A 254 -8.94 27.48 -5.71
C ASP A 254 -8.93 26.45 -6.83
N ASP A 255 -9.70 26.69 -7.90
CA ASP A 255 -9.89 25.74 -9.01
C ASP A 255 -8.56 25.31 -9.64
N ASP A 256 -7.64 26.26 -9.86
CA ASP A 256 -6.33 25.98 -10.46
C ASP A 256 -5.45 25.12 -9.55
N MET A 257 -5.46 25.38 -8.24
CA MET A 257 -4.70 24.60 -7.26
C MET A 257 -5.29 23.18 -7.11
N ARG A 258 -6.62 23.06 -7.11
CA ARG A 258 -7.33 21.79 -7.07
C ARG A 258 -7.00 20.94 -8.31
N ALA A 259 -7.08 21.54 -9.49
CA ALA A 259 -6.73 20.86 -10.74
C ALA A 259 -5.27 20.40 -10.73
N LEU A 260 -4.33 21.28 -10.33
CA LEU A 260 -2.91 20.94 -10.23
C LEU A 260 -2.65 19.75 -9.28
N LEU A 261 -3.31 19.72 -8.12
CA LEU A 261 -3.18 18.62 -7.17
C LEU A 261 -3.66 17.29 -7.77
N ILE A 262 -4.84 17.29 -8.42
CA ILE A 262 -5.42 16.10 -9.06
C ILE A 262 -4.53 15.62 -10.21
N GLU A 263 -4.11 16.50 -11.11
CA GLU A 263 -3.25 16.16 -12.24
C GLU A 263 -1.91 15.58 -11.76
N THR A 264 -1.28 16.22 -10.77
CA THR A 264 0.00 15.74 -10.21
C THR A 264 -0.17 14.37 -9.53
N ALA A 265 -1.27 14.13 -8.85
CA ALA A 265 -1.57 12.84 -8.22
C ALA A 265 -1.75 11.72 -9.27
N GLN A 266 -2.42 12.00 -10.38
CA GLN A 266 -2.64 11.05 -11.48
C GLN A 266 -1.35 10.78 -12.28
N GLU A 267 -0.54 11.80 -12.52
CA GLU A 267 0.80 11.63 -13.09
C GLU A 267 1.68 10.79 -12.16
N GLY A 268 1.58 11.05 -10.84
CA GLY A 268 2.22 10.27 -9.80
C GLY A 268 1.84 8.79 -9.84
N ALA A 269 0.59 8.44 -10.13
CA ALA A 269 0.16 7.04 -10.26
C ALA A 269 0.93 6.30 -11.36
N ARG A 270 1.04 6.89 -12.54
CA ARG A 270 1.80 6.30 -13.65
C ARG A 270 3.29 6.15 -13.33
N ARG A 271 3.88 7.19 -12.70
CA ARG A 271 5.27 7.17 -12.25
C ARG A 271 5.51 6.08 -11.20
N GLN A 272 4.65 5.97 -10.21
CA GLN A 272 4.77 5.00 -9.13
C GLN A 272 4.71 3.55 -9.65
N ARG A 273 3.78 3.26 -10.56
CA ARG A 273 3.69 1.95 -11.21
C ARG A 273 4.96 1.62 -12.03
N ALA A 274 5.51 2.59 -12.76
CA ALA A 274 6.76 2.38 -13.50
C ALA A 274 7.94 2.07 -12.55
N LEU A 275 8.05 2.77 -11.42
CA LEU A 275 9.05 2.48 -10.38
C LEU A 275 8.87 1.09 -9.78
N ASN A 276 7.63 0.65 -9.55
CA ASN A 276 7.37 -0.69 -9.03
C ASN A 276 7.82 -1.77 -10.02
N VAL A 277 7.51 -1.63 -11.31
CA VAL A 277 7.97 -2.57 -12.35
C VAL A 277 9.49 -2.70 -12.36
N GLU A 278 10.20 -1.57 -12.31
CA GLU A 278 11.68 -1.56 -12.26
C GLU A 278 12.20 -2.29 -11.01
N ARG A 279 11.58 -2.05 -9.86
CA ARG A 279 12.01 -2.61 -8.58
C ARG A 279 11.64 -4.08 -8.41
N GLU A 280 10.55 -4.56 -8.98
CA GLU A 280 10.20 -5.98 -8.98
C GLU A 280 11.30 -6.85 -9.59
N VAL A 281 11.95 -6.38 -10.68
CA VAL A 281 13.04 -7.11 -11.34
C VAL A 281 14.22 -7.36 -10.40
N THR A 282 14.53 -6.39 -9.55
CA THR A 282 15.71 -6.45 -8.65
C THR A 282 15.37 -7.01 -7.26
N SER A 283 14.15 -6.84 -6.79
CA SER A 283 13.75 -7.24 -5.44
C SER A 283 13.85 -8.75 -5.22
N LEU A 284 13.47 -9.56 -6.20
CA LEU A 284 13.52 -11.01 -6.10
C LEU A 284 14.97 -11.53 -5.96
N ALA A 285 15.90 -10.95 -6.72
CA ALA A 285 17.31 -11.31 -6.60
C ALA A 285 17.87 -10.98 -5.21
N LYS A 286 17.54 -9.78 -4.70
CA LYS A 286 17.96 -9.35 -3.36
C LYS A 286 17.34 -10.21 -2.25
N LEU A 287 16.07 -10.61 -2.34
CA LEU A 287 15.46 -11.51 -1.37
C LEU A 287 16.14 -12.88 -1.29
N ARG A 288 16.68 -13.38 -2.42
CA ARG A 288 17.53 -14.59 -2.42
C ARG A 288 18.88 -14.35 -1.76
N GLU A 289 19.50 -13.21 -2.02
CA GLU A 289 20.76 -12.82 -1.37
C GLU A 289 20.59 -12.68 0.16
N GLU A 290 19.43 -12.21 0.60
CA GLU A 290 19.04 -12.15 2.03
C GLU A 290 18.63 -13.53 2.60
N GLY A 291 18.68 -14.60 1.83
CA GLY A 291 18.53 -15.97 2.29
C GLY A 291 17.11 -16.56 2.18
N MET A 292 16.20 -15.92 1.49
CA MET A 292 14.89 -16.51 1.24
C MET A 292 14.95 -17.66 0.24
N GLU A 293 14.29 -18.77 0.57
CA GLU A 293 14.06 -19.89 -0.37
C GLU A 293 12.82 -19.56 -1.23
N VAL A 294 13.03 -19.46 -2.55
CA VAL A 294 12.00 -18.98 -3.48
C VAL A 294 11.41 -20.12 -4.32
N VAL A 295 10.10 -20.31 -4.22
CA VAL A 295 9.31 -21.13 -5.16
C VAL A 295 8.86 -20.22 -6.31
N GLU A 296 9.54 -20.35 -7.47
CA GLU A 296 9.28 -19.49 -8.63
C GLU A 296 8.00 -19.85 -9.38
N THR A 297 7.67 -21.12 -9.42
CA THR A 297 6.57 -21.67 -10.22
C THR A 297 5.61 -22.53 -9.39
N PRO A 298 4.95 -21.94 -8.36
CA PRO A 298 3.89 -22.65 -7.67
C PRO A 298 2.72 -22.95 -8.64
N ASP A 299 1.93 -23.98 -8.36
CA ASP A 299 0.78 -24.35 -9.19
C ASP A 299 -0.34 -23.30 -9.12
N ARG A 300 -0.11 -22.15 -9.77
CA ARG A 300 -1.09 -21.04 -9.81
C ARG A 300 -2.45 -21.47 -10.37
N LYS A 301 -2.47 -22.50 -11.26
CA LYS A 301 -3.73 -22.99 -11.81
C LYS A 301 -4.58 -23.68 -10.74
N ALA A 302 -3.94 -24.49 -9.89
CA ALA A 302 -4.62 -25.14 -8.79
C ALA A 302 -5.11 -24.11 -7.75
N PHE A 303 -4.31 -23.09 -7.42
CA PHE A 303 -4.75 -21.98 -6.55
C PHE A 303 -5.96 -21.25 -7.15
N ARG A 304 -5.86 -20.83 -8.42
CA ARG A 304 -6.95 -20.15 -9.13
C ARG A 304 -8.24 -20.97 -9.13
N ALA A 305 -8.14 -22.28 -9.40
CA ALA A 305 -9.30 -23.17 -9.47
C ALA A 305 -10.10 -23.25 -8.14
N ILE A 306 -9.41 -23.04 -7.01
CA ILE A 306 -10.06 -23.06 -5.69
C ILE A 306 -10.71 -21.72 -5.35
N VAL A 307 -10.05 -20.59 -5.68
CA VAL A 307 -10.42 -19.29 -5.10
C VAL A 307 -11.10 -18.34 -6.08
N ALA A 308 -10.79 -18.37 -7.38
CA ALA A 308 -11.22 -17.32 -8.30
C ALA A 308 -12.74 -17.26 -8.43
N GLU A 309 -13.37 -18.35 -8.87
CA GLU A 309 -14.81 -18.39 -9.09
C GLU A 309 -15.63 -18.16 -7.82
N PRO A 310 -15.36 -18.84 -6.67
CA PRO A 310 -16.15 -18.63 -5.46
C PRO A 310 -16.07 -17.20 -4.92
N VAL A 311 -14.87 -16.59 -4.92
CA VAL A 311 -14.71 -15.22 -4.40
C VAL A 311 -15.32 -14.19 -5.35
N GLN A 312 -15.21 -14.38 -6.67
CA GLN A 312 -15.88 -13.52 -7.66
C GLN A 312 -17.39 -13.65 -7.59
N ALA A 313 -17.92 -14.86 -7.37
CA ALA A 313 -19.35 -15.09 -7.19
C ALA A 313 -19.88 -14.38 -5.93
N SER A 314 -19.15 -14.46 -4.81
CA SER A 314 -19.52 -13.76 -3.58
C SER A 314 -19.56 -12.24 -3.78
N PHE A 315 -18.59 -11.67 -4.51
CA PHE A 315 -18.62 -10.25 -4.90
C PHE A 315 -19.84 -9.94 -5.78
N GLY A 316 -20.11 -10.79 -6.78
CA GLY A 316 -21.24 -10.62 -7.71
C GLY A 316 -22.61 -10.70 -7.04
N GLU A 317 -22.76 -11.51 -5.98
CA GLU A 317 -23.99 -11.59 -5.17
C GLU A 317 -24.25 -10.26 -4.42
N GLU A 318 -23.22 -9.56 -3.99
CA GLU A 318 -23.34 -8.32 -3.21
C GLU A 318 -23.44 -7.07 -4.11
N PHE A 319 -22.64 -6.99 -5.19
CA PHE A 319 -22.46 -5.79 -6.01
C PHE A 319 -22.88 -5.98 -7.48
N GLY A 320 -23.26 -7.17 -7.88
CA GLY A 320 -23.49 -7.51 -9.29
C GLY A 320 -22.20 -7.88 -10.03
N SER A 321 -22.35 -8.53 -11.20
CA SER A 321 -21.21 -9.01 -12.01
C SER A 321 -20.64 -7.97 -12.97
N GLU A 322 -21.32 -6.83 -13.14
CA GLU A 322 -21.00 -5.86 -14.19
C GLU A 322 -19.55 -5.37 -14.15
N LEU A 323 -19.03 -4.99 -12.97
CA LEU A 323 -17.64 -4.55 -12.83
C LEU A 323 -16.62 -5.65 -13.18
N ILE A 324 -16.89 -6.89 -12.77
CA ILE A 324 -16.05 -8.04 -13.12
C ILE A 324 -16.03 -8.24 -14.63
N GLU A 325 -17.21 -8.17 -15.28
CA GLU A 325 -17.35 -8.32 -16.73
C GLU A 325 -16.62 -7.19 -17.49
N GLN A 326 -16.76 -5.93 -17.03
CA GLN A 326 -16.05 -4.78 -17.60
C GLN A 326 -14.54 -4.92 -17.47
N ILE A 327 -14.04 -5.34 -16.30
CA ILE A 327 -12.62 -5.57 -16.07
C ILE A 327 -12.12 -6.69 -16.98
N ASN A 328 -12.80 -7.83 -17.04
CA ASN A 328 -12.43 -8.93 -17.93
C ASN A 328 -12.46 -8.53 -19.42
N ALA A 329 -13.35 -7.67 -19.83
CA ALA A 329 -13.43 -7.16 -21.21
C ALA A 329 -12.28 -6.20 -21.56
N ALA A 330 -11.64 -5.61 -20.56
CA ALA A 330 -10.47 -4.74 -20.71
C ALA A 330 -9.13 -5.52 -20.79
N ALA A 331 -9.15 -6.85 -20.72
CA ALA A 331 -7.97 -7.72 -20.72
C ALA A 331 -7.21 -7.76 -22.06
#